data_70826f00c0422019d34377b35c9a77ad
#
_entry.id   70826f00c0422019d34377b35c9a77ad
#
_cell.length_a   1.000
_cell.length_b   1.000
_cell.length_c   1.000
_cell.angle_alpha   90.00
_cell.angle_beta   90.00
_cell.angle_gamma   90.00
#
_symmetry.space_group_name_H-M   'P 1'
#
loop_
_entity.id
_entity.type
_entity.pdbx_description
1 polymer ?
#
loop_
_entity_poly.entity_id
_entity_poly.type
_entity_poly.pdbx_seq_one_letter_code
_entity_poly.pdbx_strand_id
1 'polypeptide(L)'
;VASYPPRKIIDKIINDCRLNPENLVLIITPTTSLAGTTQVVSRVLEVAMHKLHALNFPLHNVVEGFANAPIPLPSSDFLEAMGRTNDAILYGGLVQLVVSGNDSESEKLAKALPSFNSKDYGKSFSEIFKSVSYDFYKIDPMLFAPAKVIINNLDSGKSWVEGALNLSLLEESW
;
A
#
# COMPACT_ATOMS: atom_id res chain seq x y z
N VAL A 1 -0.94 13.60 -8.99
CA VAL A 1 -2.00 14.65 -8.97
C VAL A 1 -2.04 15.38 -10.30
N ALA A 2 -3.23 15.81 -10.75
CA ALA A 2 -3.41 16.48 -12.05
C ALA A 2 -3.16 18.00 -12.00
N SER A 3 -3.06 18.60 -10.81
CA SER A 3 -2.88 20.02 -10.61
C SER A 3 -2.03 20.33 -9.37
N TYR A 4 -1.53 21.56 -9.29
CA TYR A 4 -0.82 22.01 -8.10
C TYR A 4 -1.72 21.99 -6.87
N PRO A 5 -1.19 21.60 -5.69
CA PRO A 5 -1.98 21.62 -4.47
C PRO A 5 -2.40 23.06 -4.12
N PRO A 6 -3.64 23.26 -3.60
CA PRO A 6 -4.08 24.56 -3.14
C PRO A 6 -3.17 25.12 -2.03
N ARG A 7 -3.02 26.45 -1.98
CA ARG A 7 -2.18 27.13 -0.98
C ARG A 7 -2.51 26.69 0.45
N LYS A 8 -3.80 26.53 0.77
CA LYS A 8 -4.27 26.04 2.08
C LYS A 8 -3.67 24.69 2.49
N ILE A 9 -3.46 23.77 1.52
CA ILE A 9 -2.84 22.46 1.80
C ILE A 9 -1.35 22.63 2.04
N ILE A 10 -0.68 23.48 1.27
CA ILE A 10 0.75 23.80 1.46
C ILE A 10 0.98 24.39 2.85
N ASP A 11 0.17 25.37 3.24
CA ASP A 11 0.26 26.02 4.56
C ASP A 11 -0.01 25.02 5.70
N LYS A 12 -0.97 24.10 5.50
CA LYS A 12 -1.22 23.02 6.46
C LYS A 12 0.00 22.11 6.63
N ILE A 13 0.65 21.67 5.54
CA ILE A 13 1.85 20.84 5.60
C ILE A 13 2.98 21.55 6.34
N ILE A 14 3.20 22.84 6.01
CA ILE A 14 4.23 23.67 6.67
C ILE A 14 4.00 23.73 8.18
N ASN A 15 2.76 24.00 8.59
CA ASN A 15 2.39 24.11 10.00
C ASN A 15 2.49 22.77 10.74
N ASP A 16 1.91 21.70 10.18
CA ASP A 16 1.88 20.37 10.81
C ASP A 16 3.30 19.79 10.95
N CYS A 17 4.14 20.01 9.95
CA CYS A 17 5.54 19.56 9.96
C CYS A 17 6.49 20.56 10.65
N ARG A 18 6.01 21.74 11.07
CA ARG A 18 6.83 22.80 11.69
C ARG A 18 8.03 23.21 10.84
N LEU A 19 7.81 23.38 9.53
CA LEU A 19 8.84 23.71 8.56
C LEU A 19 8.89 25.22 8.30
N ASN A 20 10.08 25.73 7.91
CA ASN A 20 10.14 26.97 7.16
C ASN A 20 9.67 26.71 5.72
N PRO A 21 8.91 27.65 5.09
CA PRO A 21 8.41 27.46 3.72
C PRO A 21 9.49 27.13 2.69
N GLU A 22 10.67 27.67 2.84
CA GLU A 22 11.84 27.44 1.98
C GLU A 22 12.41 26.01 2.06
N ASN A 23 12.07 25.26 3.12
CA ASN A 23 12.51 23.89 3.32
C ASN A 23 11.50 22.86 2.80
N LEU A 24 10.37 23.31 2.22
CA LEU A 24 9.36 22.43 1.65
C LEU A 24 9.58 22.28 0.14
N VAL A 25 9.86 21.06 -0.30
CA VAL A 25 9.90 20.70 -1.72
C VAL A 25 8.76 19.76 -2.03
N LEU A 26 7.93 20.11 -3.02
CA LEU A 26 6.83 19.29 -3.50
C LEU A 26 7.18 18.71 -4.86
N ILE A 27 7.27 17.37 -4.95
CA ILE A 27 7.45 16.66 -6.22
C ILE A 27 6.06 16.21 -6.69
N ILE A 28 5.61 16.77 -7.82
CA ILE A 28 4.27 16.52 -8.37
C ILE A 28 4.40 15.63 -9.59
N THR A 29 3.79 14.45 -9.52
CA THR A 29 3.73 13.50 -10.64
C THR A 29 2.27 13.14 -10.94
N PRO A 30 1.81 13.28 -12.20
CA PRO A 30 0.48 12.80 -12.57
C PRO A 30 0.41 11.27 -12.44
N THR A 31 -0.69 10.75 -11.91
CA THR A 31 -0.92 9.30 -11.80
C THR A 31 -0.89 8.60 -13.16
N THR A 32 -1.26 9.33 -14.23
CA THR A 32 -1.23 8.88 -15.63
C THR A 32 0.18 8.81 -16.24
N SER A 33 1.22 9.16 -15.49
CA SER A 33 2.62 9.10 -15.94
C SER A 33 3.37 7.92 -15.34
N LEU A 34 4.44 7.47 -16.01
CA LEU A 34 5.31 6.42 -15.48
C LEU A 34 5.90 6.81 -14.10
N ALA A 35 6.28 8.08 -13.91
CA ALA A 35 6.76 8.57 -12.63
C ALA A 35 5.68 8.48 -11.54
N GLY A 36 4.43 8.83 -11.87
CA GLY A 36 3.28 8.69 -10.97
C GLY A 36 2.98 7.23 -10.63
N THR A 37 2.99 6.35 -11.63
CA THR A 37 2.84 4.90 -11.45
C THR A 37 3.91 4.35 -10.52
N THR A 38 5.18 4.65 -10.81
CA THR A 38 6.31 4.16 -10.01
C THR A 38 6.23 4.63 -8.56
N GLN A 39 5.93 5.91 -8.30
CA GLN A 39 5.89 6.43 -6.93
C GLN A 39 4.73 5.83 -6.11
N VAL A 40 3.59 5.47 -6.74
CA VAL A 40 2.49 4.79 -6.03
C VAL A 40 2.89 3.36 -5.69
N VAL A 41 3.39 2.59 -6.68
CA VAL A 41 3.72 1.17 -6.49
C VAL A 41 4.90 0.99 -5.53
N SER A 42 5.90 1.88 -5.57
CA SER A 42 7.05 1.80 -4.65
C SER A 42 6.69 1.99 -3.17
N ARG A 43 5.47 2.43 -2.87
CA ARG A 43 4.96 2.55 -1.50
C ARG A 43 4.39 1.26 -0.92
N VAL A 44 4.57 0.12 -1.58
CA VAL A 44 4.06 -1.19 -1.12
C VAL A 44 4.48 -1.53 0.33
N LEU A 45 5.70 -1.17 0.75
CA LEU A 45 6.15 -1.34 2.13
C LEU A 45 5.39 -0.40 3.09
N GLU A 46 5.21 0.87 2.70
CA GLU A 46 4.42 1.84 3.47
C GLU A 46 2.97 1.36 3.65
N VAL A 47 2.37 0.81 2.60
CA VAL A 47 1.01 0.23 2.66
C VAL A 47 0.93 -0.91 3.68
N ALA A 48 1.93 -1.80 3.72
CA ALA A 48 2.02 -2.83 4.74
C ALA A 48 2.15 -2.23 6.16
N MET A 49 3.04 -1.25 6.36
CA MET A 49 3.21 -0.58 7.65
C MET A 49 1.94 0.13 8.13
N HIS A 50 1.19 0.74 7.20
CA HIS A 50 -0.11 1.33 7.52
C HIS A 50 -1.11 0.27 8.02
N LYS A 51 -1.16 -0.91 7.37
CA LYS A 51 -2.02 -2.00 7.85
C LYS A 51 -1.55 -2.60 9.17
N LEU A 52 -0.24 -2.69 9.44
CA LEU A 52 0.28 -3.07 10.75
C LEU A 52 -0.28 -2.15 11.86
N HIS A 53 -0.27 -0.85 11.60
CA HIS A 53 -0.84 0.14 12.51
C HIS A 53 -2.35 -0.09 12.72
N ALA A 54 -3.10 -0.33 11.64
CA ALA A 54 -4.54 -0.62 11.70
C ALA A 54 -4.85 -1.93 12.46
N LEU A 55 -3.95 -2.92 12.40
CA LEU A 55 -4.01 -4.17 13.15
C LEU A 55 -3.53 -4.03 14.60
N ASN A 56 -3.14 -2.83 15.04
CA ASN A 56 -2.56 -2.54 16.35
C ASN A 56 -1.26 -3.31 16.64
N PHE A 57 -0.52 -3.68 15.60
CA PHE A 57 0.82 -4.26 15.80
C PHE A 57 1.81 -3.16 16.22
N PRO A 58 2.65 -3.39 17.24
CA PRO A 58 3.62 -2.40 17.68
C PRO A 58 4.67 -2.11 16.61
N LEU A 59 4.61 -0.93 15.96
CA LEU A 59 5.51 -0.59 14.87
C LEU A 59 6.99 -0.58 15.26
N HIS A 60 7.30 -0.31 16.55
CA HIS A 60 8.67 -0.37 17.06
C HIS A 60 9.24 -1.79 17.12
N ASN A 61 8.41 -2.82 16.99
CA ASN A 61 8.85 -4.21 16.86
C ASN A 61 9.26 -4.56 15.42
N VAL A 62 9.02 -3.69 14.44
CA VAL A 62 9.52 -3.88 13.08
C VAL A 62 10.98 -3.44 13.03
N VAL A 63 11.88 -4.39 12.82
CA VAL A 63 13.33 -4.17 12.79
C VAL A 63 13.77 -3.80 11.39
N GLU A 64 13.25 -4.50 10.37
CA GLU A 64 13.59 -4.28 8.97
C GLU A 64 12.42 -4.66 8.07
N GLY A 65 12.36 -4.08 6.88
CA GLY A 65 11.34 -4.36 5.89
C GLY A 65 11.89 -4.30 4.47
N PHE A 66 11.47 -5.27 3.66
CA PHE A 66 11.75 -5.32 2.23
C PHE A 66 10.45 -5.57 1.47
N ALA A 67 10.31 -4.93 0.30
CA ALA A 67 9.11 -5.12 -0.51
C ALA A 67 9.39 -5.00 -2.00
N ASN A 68 8.54 -5.65 -2.80
CA ASN A 68 8.50 -5.47 -4.24
C ASN A 68 7.04 -5.58 -4.74
N ALA A 69 6.78 -4.93 -5.87
CA ALA A 69 5.54 -5.07 -6.61
C ALA A 69 5.80 -4.80 -8.09
N PRO A 70 5.03 -5.39 -9.02
CA PRO A 70 5.17 -5.13 -10.44
C PRO A 70 4.70 -3.71 -10.77
N ILE A 71 5.36 -3.04 -11.72
CA ILE A 71 4.98 -1.70 -12.17
C ILE A 71 4.10 -1.85 -13.42
N PRO A 72 2.80 -1.47 -13.36
CA PRO A 72 1.92 -1.53 -14.52
C PRO A 72 2.29 -0.46 -15.57
N LEU A 73 1.85 -0.68 -16.80
CA LEU A 73 1.91 0.35 -17.82
C LEU A 73 1.03 1.54 -17.43
N PRO A 74 1.52 2.78 -17.63
CA PRO A 74 0.69 3.97 -17.45
C PRO A 74 -0.54 3.96 -18.35
N SER A 75 -1.65 4.53 -17.88
CA SER A 75 -2.84 4.78 -18.70
C SER A 75 -3.10 6.29 -18.77
N SER A 76 -3.62 6.76 -19.91
CA SER A 76 -4.09 8.15 -20.03
C SER A 76 -5.38 8.41 -19.25
N ASP A 77 -6.16 7.37 -18.93
CA ASP A 77 -7.31 7.46 -18.05
C ASP A 77 -6.87 7.44 -16.59
N PHE A 78 -7.32 8.42 -15.82
CA PHE A 78 -6.95 8.56 -14.41
C PHE A 78 -7.45 7.40 -13.54
N LEU A 79 -8.69 6.93 -13.77
CA LEU A 79 -9.29 5.87 -12.97
C LEU A 79 -8.60 4.53 -13.25
N GLU A 80 -8.32 4.27 -14.52
CA GLU A 80 -7.58 3.10 -14.94
C GLU A 80 -6.15 3.12 -14.39
N ALA A 81 -5.42 4.24 -14.52
CA ALA A 81 -4.07 4.39 -13.97
C ALA A 81 -4.04 4.17 -12.45
N MET A 82 -5.01 4.75 -11.72
CA MET A 82 -5.16 4.55 -10.29
C MET A 82 -5.51 3.11 -9.95
N GLY A 83 -6.42 2.49 -10.70
CA GLY A 83 -6.79 1.08 -10.54
C GLY A 83 -5.58 0.17 -10.65
N ARG A 84 -4.87 0.23 -11.77
CA ARG A 84 -3.68 -0.58 -12.06
C ARG A 84 -2.59 -0.47 -10.98
N THR A 85 -2.33 0.74 -10.47
CA THR A 85 -1.30 0.93 -9.42
C THR A 85 -1.69 0.33 -8.08
N ASN A 86 -2.98 0.39 -7.72
CA ASN A 86 -3.48 -0.28 -6.52
C ASN A 86 -3.47 -1.80 -6.70
N ASP A 87 -3.96 -2.32 -7.82
CA ASP A 87 -3.99 -3.75 -8.12
C ASP A 87 -2.57 -4.36 -8.13
N ALA A 88 -1.57 -3.60 -8.60
CA ALA A 88 -0.17 -4.00 -8.51
C ALA A 88 0.28 -4.32 -7.06
N ILE A 89 -0.20 -3.57 -6.08
CA ILE A 89 0.08 -3.81 -4.67
C ILE A 89 -0.80 -4.93 -4.11
N LEU A 90 -2.11 -4.84 -4.34
CA LEU A 90 -3.12 -5.72 -3.76
C LEU A 90 -3.00 -7.17 -4.22
N TYR A 91 -2.60 -7.37 -5.47
CA TYR A 91 -2.55 -8.68 -6.13
C TYR A 91 -1.13 -9.11 -6.54
N GLY A 92 -0.19 -8.16 -6.66
CA GLY A 92 1.19 -8.40 -7.07
C GLY A 92 2.25 -8.05 -6.01
N GLY A 93 1.87 -7.38 -4.93
CA GLY A 93 2.80 -6.93 -3.90
C GLY A 93 3.28 -8.07 -3.00
N LEU A 94 4.60 -8.13 -2.76
CA LEU A 94 5.23 -9.00 -1.77
C LEU A 94 5.97 -8.15 -0.76
N VAL A 95 5.75 -8.43 0.52
CA VAL A 95 6.44 -7.76 1.63
C VAL A 95 7.06 -8.80 2.53
N GLN A 96 8.32 -8.57 2.89
CA GLN A 96 9.02 -9.30 3.94
C GLN A 96 9.32 -8.34 5.09
N LEU A 97 8.94 -8.73 6.30
CA LEU A 97 9.23 -7.99 7.52
C LEU A 97 10.05 -8.86 8.47
N VAL A 98 11.06 -8.25 9.06
CA VAL A 98 11.76 -8.78 10.22
C VAL A 98 11.21 -8.09 11.45
N VAL A 99 10.67 -8.87 12.38
CA VAL A 99 10.01 -8.36 13.58
C VAL A 99 10.65 -8.96 14.83
N SER A 100 10.58 -8.23 15.94
CA SER A 100 10.91 -8.74 17.29
C SER A 100 9.64 -9.01 18.07
N GLY A 101 9.74 -9.83 19.13
CA GLY A 101 8.65 -10.16 20.03
C GLY A 101 8.26 -11.64 19.99
N ASN A 102 7.05 -11.95 20.45
CA ASN A 102 6.65 -13.36 20.56
C ASN A 102 6.10 -13.94 19.24
N ASP A 103 6.28 -15.25 19.08
CA ASP A 103 5.87 -15.99 17.89
C ASP A 103 4.36 -15.90 17.61
N SER A 104 3.54 -15.89 18.66
CA SER A 104 2.07 -15.85 18.49
C SER A 104 1.61 -14.54 17.86
N GLU A 105 2.25 -13.41 18.18
CA GLU A 105 1.95 -12.12 17.56
C GLU A 105 2.46 -12.07 16.12
N SER A 106 3.66 -12.61 15.87
CA SER A 106 4.23 -12.71 14.54
C SER A 106 3.37 -13.58 13.60
N GLU A 107 2.88 -14.71 14.09
CA GLU A 107 1.98 -15.59 13.35
C GLU A 107 0.61 -14.93 13.07
N LYS A 108 0.02 -14.27 14.07
CA LYS A 108 -1.22 -13.53 13.90
C LYS A 108 -1.07 -12.41 12.88
N LEU A 109 0.05 -11.68 12.94
CA LEU A 109 0.35 -10.65 11.97
C LEU A 109 0.44 -11.22 10.56
N ALA A 110 1.19 -12.29 10.36
CA ALA A 110 1.33 -12.93 9.05
C ALA A 110 -0.04 -13.29 8.46
N LYS A 111 -0.92 -13.91 9.25
CA LYS A 111 -2.27 -14.31 8.82
C LYS A 111 -3.19 -13.12 8.52
N ALA A 112 -3.07 -12.02 9.25
CA ALA A 112 -3.96 -10.87 9.13
C ALA A 112 -3.54 -9.84 8.07
N LEU A 113 -2.25 -9.79 7.74
CA LEU A 113 -1.68 -8.74 6.92
C LEU A 113 -2.06 -8.80 5.43
N PRO A 114 -2.14 -9.95 4.73
CA PRO A 114 -2.41 -10.00 3.30
C PRO A 114 -3.74 -9.38 2.89
N SER A 115 -3.81 -8.89 1.64
CA SER A 115 -4.98 -8.22 1.05
C SER A 115 -6.23 -9.10 0.96
N PHE A 116 -6.07 -10.41 0.83
CA PHE A 116 -7.19 -11.37 0.74
C PHE A 116 -8.09 -11.40 1.99
N ASN A 117 -7.65 -10.84 3.10
CA ASN A 117 -8.46 -10.71 4.32
C ASN A 117 -9.54 -9.62 4.22
N SER A 118 -9.53 -8.81 3.16
CA SER A 118 -10.56 -7.81 2.93
C SER A 118 -11.83 -8.44 2.33
N LYS A 119 -12.98 -7.95 2.74
CA LYS A 119 -14.29 -8.29 2.13
C LYS A 119 -14.39 -7.81 0.67
N ASP A 120 -13.60 -6.83 0.27
CA ASP A 120 -13.58 -6.27 -1.08
C ASP A 120 -12.58 -6.97 -2.01
N TYR A 121 -11.84 -7.96 -1.50
CA TYR A 121 -10.87 -8.72 -2.29
C TYR A 121 -11.53 -9.51 -3.44
N GLY A 122 -10.83 -9.67 -4.56
CA GLY A 122 -11.27 -10.48 -5.68
C GLY A 122 -11.91 -9.71 -6.84
N LYS A 123 -11.83 -8.37 -6.79
CA LYS A 123 -12.27 -7.46 -7.87
C LYS A 123 -11.15 -6.48 -8.18
N SER A 124 -11.11 -5.95 -9.40
CA SER A 124 -10.18 -4.87 -9.70
C SER A 124 -10.47 -3.64 -8.82
N PHE A 125 -9.44 -2.89 -8.47
CA PHE A 125 -9.61 -1.69 -7.64
C PHE A 125 -10.55 -0.67 -8.31
N SER A 126 -10.52 -0.58 -9.63
CA SER A 126 -11.41 0.31 -10.39
C SER A 126 -12.88 -0.07 -10.22
N GLU A 127 -13.21 -1.37 -10.17
CA GLU A 127 -14.58 -1.86 -9.90
C GLU A 127 -15.00 -1.58 -8.46
N ILE A 128 -14.11 -1.85 -7.50
CA ILE A 128 -14.35 -1.55 -6.07
C ILE A 128 -14.63 -0.05 -5.91
N PHE A 129 -13.80 0.80 -6.50
CA PHE A 129 -13.93 2.25 -6.39
C PHE A 129 -15.23 2.79 -7.02
N LYS A 130 -15.64 2.22 -8.18
CA LYS A 130 -16.95 2.50 -8.78
C LYS A 130 -18.11 2.07 -7.87
N SER A 131 -18.01 0.90 -7.24
CA SER A 131 -19.08 0.35 -6.39
C SER A 131 -19.39 1.21 -5.16
N VAL A 132 -18.38 1.95 -4.67
CA VAL A 132 -18.52 2.89 -3.55
C VAL A 132 -18.77 4.35 -4.01
N SER A 133 -19.20 4.53 -5.26
CA SER A 133 -19.49 5.85 -5.87
C SER A 133 -18.28 6.80 -5.81
N TYR A 134 -17.07 6.27 -6.04
CA TYR A 134 -15.80 6.99 -6.01
C TYR A 134 -15.45 7.62 -4.66
N ASP A 135 -16.03 7.14 -3.58
CA ASP A 135 -15.72 7.55 -2.22
C ASP A 135 -14.68 6.61 -1.62
N PHE A 136 -13.41 7.05 -1.62
CA PHE A 136 -12.27 6.26 -1.15
C PHE A 136 -12.42 5.80 0.32
N TYR A 137 -13.11 6.60 1.14
CA TYR A 137 -13.30 6.30 2.57
C TYR A 137 -14.33 5.20 2.84
N LYS A 138 -15.07 4.76 1.82
CA LYS A 138 -16.01 3.64 1.92
C LYS A 138 -15.40 2.29 1.56
N ILE A 139 -14.19 2.29 0.99
CA ILE A 139 -13.45 1.04 0.73
C ILE A 139 -13.02 0.45 2.07
N ASP A 140 -13.09 -0.87 2.16
CA ASP A 140 -12.56 -1.57 3.34
C ASP A 140 -11.07 -1.26 3.52
N PRO A 141 -10.65 -0.61 4.62
CA PRO A 141 -9.25 -0.29 4.85
C PRO A 141 -8.34 -1.53 4.91
N MET A 142 -8.91 -2.71 5.20
CA MET A 142 -8.17 -3.97 5.21
C MET A 142 -7.74 -4.42 3.81
N LEU A 143 -8.32 -3.84 2.75
CA LEU A 143 -7.91 -4.11 1.37
C LEU A 143 -6.48 -3.61 1.11
N PHE A 144 -6.12 -2.42 1.62
CA PHE A 144 -4.82 -1.80 1.38
C PHE A 144 -3.69 -2.56 2.07
N ALA A 145 -3.21 -3.59 1.38
CA ALA A 145 -2.21 -4.52 1.86
C ALA A 145 -1.53 -5.25 0.70
N PRO A 146 -0.32 -5.81 0.90
CA PRO A 146 0.32 -6.65 -0.11
C PRO A 146 -0.42 -7.97 -0.31
N ALA A 147 -0.26 -8.56 -1.50
CA ALA A 147 -0.82 -9.87 -1.83
C ALA A 147 -0.19 -11.01 -1.01
N LYS A 148 1.11 -10.94 -0.80
CA LYS A 148 1.89 -11.96 -0.11
C LYS A 148 2.81 -11.34 0.93
N VAL A 149 2.93 -12.00 2.08
CA VAL A 149 3.80 -11.55 3.16
C VAL A 149 4.71 -12.68 3.66
N ILE A 150 5.89 -12.28 4.12
CA ILE A 150 6.85 -13.12 4.82
C ILE A 150 7.17 -12.39 6.12
N ILE A 151 6.87 -13.00 7.26
CA ILE A 151 7.20 -12.47 8.57
C ILE A 151 8.31 -13.32 9.19
N ASN A 152 9.44 -12.71 9.48
CA ASN A 152 10.57 -13.35 10.13
C ASN A 152 10.69 -12.82 11.57
N ASN A 153 10.58 -13.68 12.56
CA ASN A 153 10.81 -13.29 13.94
C ASN A 153 12.31 -13.40 14.25
N LEU A 154 12.92 -12.25 14.56
CA LEU A 154 14.35 -12.16 14.85
C LEU A 154 14.74 -12.91 16.12
N ASP A 155 13.87 -12.89 17.14
CA ASP A 155 14.18 -13.45 18.46
C ASP A 155 14.13 -14.99 18.46
N SER A 156 13.22 -15.58 17.68
CA SER A 156 13.05 -17.04 17.61
C SER A 156 13.65 -17.69 16.35
N GLY A 157 13.93 -16.91 15.31
CA GLY A 157 14.35 -17.39 14.01
C GLY A 157 13.24 -18.05 13.17
N LYS A 158 11.99 -18.05 13.65
CA LYS A 158 10.85 -18.61 12.91
C LYS A 158 10.35 -17.67 11.84
N SER A 159 9.73 -18.25 10.81
CA SER A 159 9.17 -17.53 9.67
C SER A 159 7.78 -18.03 9.33
N TRP A 160 6.91 -17.12 8.92
CA TRP A 160 5.56 -17.41 8.42
C TRP A 160 5.40 -16.77 7.05
N VAL A 161 4.78 -17.52 6.13
CA VAL A 161 4.50 -17.06 4.77
C VAL A 161 3.01 -17.21 4.53
N GLU A 162 2.35 -16.07 4.22
CA GLU A 162 0.89 -16.04 4.02
C GLU A 162 0.54 -15.22 2.78
N GLY A 163 -0.63 -15.54 2.20
CA GLY A 163 -1.07 -14.94 0.96
C GLY A 163 -0.38 -15.51 -0.28
N ALA A 164 -0.82 -15.04 -1.43
CA ALA A 164 -0.30 -15.44 -2.73
C ALA A 164 -0.49 -14.31 -3.74
N LEU A 165 0.38 -14.24 -4.74
CA LEU A 165 0.19 -13.38 -5.89
C LEU A 165 -1.03 -13.85 -6.69
N ASN A 166 -1.88 -12.94 -7.13
CA ASN A 166 -3.03 -13.24 -7.97
C ASN A 166 -2.82 -12.68 -9.37
N LEU A 167 -2.09 -13.45 -10.18
CA LEU A 167 -1.71 -13.01 -11.53
C LEU A 167 -2.92 -12.87 -12.46
N SER A 168 -3.95 -13.70 -12.29
CA SER A 168 -5.16 -13.61 -13.10
C SER A 168 -5.87 -12.27 -12.93
N LEU A 169 -6.02 -11.80 -11.68
CA LEU A 169 -6.59 -10.46 -11.42
C LEU A 169 -5.70 -9.32 -11.92
N LEU A 170 -4.37 -9.50 -11.92
CA LEU A 170 -3.47 -8.52 -12.52
C LEU A 170 -3.63 -8.46 -14.03
N GLU A 171 -3.71 -9.60 -14.71
CA GLU A 171 -3.92 -9.67 -16.17
C GLU A 171 -5.26 -9.05 -16.59
N GLU A 172 -6.31 -9.25 -15.80
CA GLU A 172 -7.63 -8.62 -16.04
C GLU A 172 -7.63 -7.11 -15.82
N SER A 173 -6.77 -6.61 -14.94
CA SER A 173 -6.68 -5.19 -14.56
C SER A 173 -5.78 -4.37 -15.48
N TRP A 174 -4.86 -4.98 -16.23
CA TRP A 174 -3.80 -4.33 -17.01
C TRP A 174 -4.02 -4.42 -18.50
#